data_a8ac6bba1ddfd957435be2c7309eb874
#
_entry.id   a8ac6bba1ddfd957435be2c7309eb874
#
_cell.length_a   1.000
_cell.length_b   1.000
_cell.length_c   1.000
_cell.angle_alpha   90.00
_cell.angle_beta   90.00
_cell.angle_gamma   90.00
#
_symmetry.space_group_name_H-M   'P 1'
#
loop_
_entity.id
_entity.type
_entity.pdbx_description
1 polymer ?
#
loop_
_entity_poly.entity_id
_entity_poly.type
_entity_poly.pdbx_seq_one_letter_code
_entity_poly.pdbx_strand_id
1 'polypeptide(L)'
;MIYPKDYKILKANGLQGIHDFEGEDFYEFQLRITDYCNYDCSYCHWKYGHHYNFEDIKKTISIALKNIKHKNYRIYFHGGEPTTHPKCRDIIEYIFSFNKNIIVEFQTNLSVGEKYIKSLIDRFKHNKLEINVSYHDKFVKDFDELLKKIDILHENNVLGKIDIMLEHDKTQVDNIIKNSKKLLNKDYSKRVELIHGFIDYDNSTNYYKDLMEEYKEHMFHENY
;
A
#
# COMPACT_ATOMS: atom_id res chain seq x y z
N MET A 1 2.43 -10.66 -23.23
CA MET A 1 2.99 -10.75 -21.87
C MET A 1 4.16 -11.74 -21.91
N ILE A 2 5.42 -11.25 -21.87
CA ILE A 2 6.61 -12.10 -21.92
C ILE A 2 7.07 -12.30 -20.47
N TYR A 3 6.73 -13.45 -19.90
CA TYR A 3 7.25 -13.81 -18.58
C TYR A 3 8.76 -14.10 -18.69
N PRO A 4 9.60 -13.55 -17.79
CA PRO A 4 11.01 -13.93 -17.72
C PRO A 4 11.13 -15.45 -17.55
N LYS A 5 12.19 -16.05 -18.12
CA LYS A 5 12.45 -17.49 -17.98
C LYS A 5 12.46 -17.97 -16.52
N ASP A 6 12.78 -17.05 -15.59
CA ASP A 6 12.88 -17.29 -14.16
C ASP A 6 11.58 -17.01 -13.39
N TYR A 7 10.45 -16.71 -14.08
CA TYR A 7 9.17 -16.39 -13.42
C TYR A 7 8.71 -17.43 -12.40
N LYS A 8 8.90 -18.73 -12.70
CA LYS A 8 8.55 -19.82 -11.76
C LYS A 8 9.37 -19.75 -10.48
N ILE A 9 10.64 -19.38 -10.57
CA ILE A 9 11.53 -19.21 -9.42
C ILE A 9 11.12 -17.98 -8.62
N LEU A 10 10.82 -16.88 -9.30
CA LEU A 10 10.40 -15.64 -8.68
C LEU A 10 9.07 -15.83 -7.93
N LYS A 11 8.09 -16.50 -8.53
CA LYS A 11 6.80 -16.81 -7.89
C LYS A 11 6.95 -17.72 -6.67
N ALA A 12 7.83 -18.72 -6.73
CA ALA A 12 8.10 -19.64 -5.62
C ALA A 12 8.74 -18.96 -4.40
N ASN A 13 9.39 -17.80 -4.61
CA ASN A 13 10.06 -17.02 -3.56
C ASN A 13 9.25 -15.78 -3.11
N GLY A 14 7.93 -15.75 -3.32
CA GLY A 14 7.05 -14.69 -2.83
C GLY A 14 6.84 -13.52 -3.78
N LEU A 15 7.39 -13.55 -5.00
CA LEU A 15 7.07 -12.54 -6.01
C LEU A 15 5.70 -12.87 -6.63
N GLN A 16 4.72 -12.04 -6.38
CA GLN A 16 3.37 -12.22 -6.93
C GLN A 16 3.10 -11.18 -8.01
N GLY A 17 3.23 -11.62 -9.23
CA GLY A 17 2.82 -10.81 -10.36
C GLY A 17 3.90 -9.84 -10.86
N ILE A 18 4.00 -9.83 -12.16
CA ILE A 18 4.73 -8.85 -12.94
C ILE A 18 3.64 -8.26 -13.82
N HIS A 19 3.24 -7.04 -13.54
CA HIS A 19 2.35 -6.30 -14.40
C HIS A 19 3.20 -5.42 -15.31
N ASP A 20 3.17 -5.72 -16.60
CA ASP A 20 3.77 -4.88 -17.63
C ASP A 20 2.69 -3.88 -18.05
N PHE A 21 2.76 -2.66 -17.56
CA PHE A 21 1.86 -1.59 -17.98
C PHE A 21 2.40 -1.04 -19.31
N GLU A 22 1.76 -1.43 -20.41
CA GLU A 22 2.00 -0.80 -21.71
C GLU A 22 1.76 0.70 -21.60
N GLY A 23 2.82 1.47 -21.77
CA GLY A 23 2.76 2.95 -21.79
C GLY A 23 3.49 3.65 -20.66
N GLU A 24 3.87 2.96 -19.58
CA GLU A 24 4.72 3.52 -18.54
C GLU A 24 6.17 3.04 -18.70
N ASP A 25 7.11 3.97 -18.50
CA ASP A 25 8.56 3.74 -18.59
C ASP A 25 9.09 2.95 -17.36
N PHE A 26 8.24 2.15 -16.68
CA PHE A 26 8.53 1.40 -15.46
C PHE A 26 8.29 -0.09 -15.63
N TYR A 27 9.16 -0.89 -15.03
CA TYR A 27 8.91 -2.30 -14.79
C TYR A 27 8.48 -2.50 -13.34
N GLU A 28 7.25 -2.97 -13.13
CA GLU A 28 6.68 -3.12 -11.80
C GLU A 28 6.85 -4.55 -11.26
N PHE A 29 7.21 -4.63 -9.98
CA PHE A 29 7.25 -5.86 -9.19
C PHE A 29 6.35 -5.73 -7.98
N GLN A 30 5.49 -6.70 -7.79
CA GLN A 30 4.78 -6.85 -6.53
C GLN A 30 5.56 -7.79 -5.60
N LEU A 31 5.99 -7.29 -4.47
CA LEU A 31 6.80 -8.01 -3.50
C LEU A 31 6.05 -8.18 -2.19
N ARG A 32 5.75 -9.42 -1.82
CA ARG A 32 5.18 -9.73 -0.53
C ARG A 32 6.30 -10.06 0.45
N ILE A 33 6.48 -9.21 1.47
CA ILE A 33 7.50 -9.42 2.50
C ILE A 33 6.94 -10.06 3.77
N THR A 34 5.61 -10.01 3.93
CA THR A 34 4.90 -10.59 5.07
C THR A 34 3.46 -10.92 4.74
N ASP A 35 2.94 -11.99 5.35
CA ASP A 35 1.51 -12.31 5.41
C ASP A 35 0.91 -11.89 6.77
N TYR A 36 1.76 -11.52 7.72
CA TYR A 36 1.29 -11.04 9.01
C TYR A 36 0.72 -9.63 8.90
N CYS A 37 -0.45 -9.43 9.49
CA CYS A 37 -1.05 -8.12 9.70
C CYS A 37 -1.50 -8.01 11.16
N ASN A 38 -1.35 -6.83 11.72
CA ASN A 38 -1.82 -6.52 13.07
C ASN A 38 -3.31 -6.12 13.11
N TYR A 39 -3.98 -6.07 11.93
CA TYR A 39 -5.42 -5.92 11.79
C TYR A 39 -6.05 -7.24 11.35
N ASP A 40 -7.31 -7.45 11.72
CA ASP A 40 -8.14 -8.61 11.34
C ASP A 40 -9.39 -8.13 10.60
N CYS A 41 -9.18 -7.56 9.41
CA CYS A 41 -10.27 -7.07 8.57
C CYS A 41 -11.09 -8.26 8.03
N SER A 42 -12.43 -8.19 8.16
CA SER A 42 -13.33 -9.28 7.79
C SER A 42 -13.28 -9.66 6.31
N TYR A 43 -13.01 -8.68 5.45
CA TYR A 43 -12.90 -8.82 4.00
C TYR A 43 -11.49 -9.20 3.52
N CYS A 44 -10.49 -9.21 4.41
CA CYS A 44 -9.12 -9.49 4.02
C CYS A 44 -8.90 -10.97 3.76
N HIS A 45 -8.31 -11.30 2.61
CA HIS A 45 -7.95 -12.69 2.26
C HIS A 45 -6.65 -13.16 2.94
N TRP A 46 -5.87 -12.24 3.53
CA TRP A 46 -4.58 -12.49 4.12
C TRP A 46 -4.70 -12.67 5.64
N LYS A 47 -4.99 -13.90 6.07
CA LYS A 47 -5.17 -14.22 7.50
C LYS A 47 -4.04 -15.07 8.11
N TYR A 48 -2.94 -15.27 7.37
CA TYR A 48 -1.91 -16.24 7.77
C TYR A 48 -0.61 -15.54 8.09
N GLY A 49 -0.36 -15.40 9.41
CA GLY A 49 0.66 -14.53 9.92
C GLY A 49 2.07 -15.09 9.95
N HIS A 50 2.85 -14.94 8.88
CA HIS A 50 4.30 -15.09 9.01
C HIS A 50 5.04 -14.01 8.23
N HIS A 51 6.25 -13.70 8.68
CA HIS A 51 7.19 -12.88 7.95
C HIS A 51 8.07 -13.77 7.09
N TYR A 52 8.28 -13.38 5.84
CA TYR A 52 9.21 -14.09 4.96
C TYR A 52 10.65 -13.87 5.42
N ASN A 53 11.52 -14.84 5.14
CA ASN A 53 12.91 -14.77 5.53
C ASN A 53 13.63 -13.64 4.76
N PHE A 54 14.42 -12.83 5.47
CA PHE A 54 15.11 -11.69 4.89
C PHE A 54 16.10 -12.08 3.77
N GLU A 55 16.83 -13.18 3.92
CA GLU A 55 17.79 -13.63 2.90
C GLU A 55 17.06 -14.15 1.64
N ASP A 56 15.90 -14.79 1.79
CA ASP A 56 15.09 -15.23 0.66
C ASP A 56 14.50 -14.03 -0.10
N ILE A 57 14.04 -13.01 0.62
CA ILE A 57 13.58 -11.73 0.05
C ILE A 57 14.73 -11.08 -0.75
N LYS A 58 15.93 -10.96 -0.17
CA LYS A 58 17.12 -10.41 -0.84
C LYS A 58 17.47 -11.18 -2.11
N LYS A 59 17.43 -12.51 -2.04
CA LYS A 59 17.68 -13.38 -3.20
C LYS A 59 16.68 -13.12 -4.31
N THR A 60 15.40 -13.02 -3.97
CA THR A 60 14.30 -12.73 -4.92
C THR A 60 14.51 -11.38 -5.60
N ILE A 61 14.74 -10.31 -4.82
CA ILE A 61 15.03 -8.97 -5.32
C ILE A 61 16.27 -8.98 -6.24
N SER A 62 17.34 -9.65 -5.79
CA SER A 62 18.58 -9.74 -6.57
C SER A 62 18.37 -10.43 -7.91
N ILE A 63 17.63 -11.54 -7.96
CA ILE A 63 17.31 -12.25 -9.19
C ILE A 63 16.50 -11.34 -10.12
N ALA A 64 15.46 -10.70 -9.60
CA ALA A 64 14.60 -9.81 -10.38
C ALA A 64 15.40 -8.65 -10.98
N LEU A 65 16.11 -7.87 -10.15
CA LEU A 65 16.81 -6.68 -10.60
C LEU A 65 18.06 -6.96 -11.46
N LYS A 66 18.66 -8.15 -11.36
CA LYS A 66 19.81 -8.52 -12.23
C LYS A 66 19.38 -9.05 -13.57
N ASN A 67 18.29 -9.82 -13.64
CA ASN A 67 17.88 -10.49 -14.88
C ASN A 67 16.94 -9.64 -15.72
N ILE A 68 16.14 -8.79 -15.11
CA ILE A 68 15.25 -7.88 -15.83
C ILE A 68 16.01 -6.59 -16.10
N LYS A 69 16.15 -6.27 -17.40
CA LYS A 69 16.84 -5.07 -17.86
C LYS A 69 15.79 -4.04 -18.27
N HIS A 70 15.54 -3.11 -17.39
CA HIS A 70 14.69 -1.96 -17.65
C HIS A 70 15.38 -0.69 -17.18
N LYS A 71 14.91 0.47 -17.66
CA LYS A 71 15.43 1.78 -17.29
C LYS A 71 14.97 2.20 -15.90
N ASN A 72 13.70 1.97 -15.61
CA ASN A 72 13.04 2.37 -14.37
C ASN A 72 12.33 1.17 -13.76
N TYR A 73 12.26 1.11 -12.43
CA TYR A 73 11.61 0.04 -11.69
C TYR A 73 10.68 0.63 -10.65
N ARG A 74 9.54 -0.03 -10.45
CA ARG A 74 8.65 0.19 -9.31
C ARG A 74 8.57 -1.11 -8.53
N ILE A 75 8.85 -1.07 -7.24
CA ILE A 75 8.74 -2.23 -6.36
C ILE A 75 7.65 -1.93 -5.34
N TYR A 76 6.52 -2.61 -5.49
CA TYR A 76 5.34 -2.43 -4.66
C TYR A 76 5.29 -3.51 -3.58
N PHE A 77 5.32 -3.09 -2.31
CA PHE A 77 5.14 -4.01 -1.19
C PHE A 77 3.66 -4.16 -0.87
N HIS A 78 3.20 -5.40 -0.86
CA HIS A 78 1.84 -5.74 -0.47
C HIS A 78 1.81 -6.99 0.43
N GLY A 79 0.62 -7.46 0.82
CA GLY A 79 0.41 -8.64 1.65
C GLY A 79 -0.27 -8.28 2.95
N GLY A 80 0.29 -8.70 4.10
CA GLY A 80 -0.14 -8.24 5.41
C GLY A 80 0.24 -6.77 5.65
N GLU A 81 0.65 -6.42 6.86
CA GLU A 81 1.14 -5.06 7.13
C GLU A 81 2.67 -5.03 7.01
N PRO A 82 3.24 -4.40 5.96
CA PRO A 82 4.68 -4.41 5.73
C PRO A 82 5.51 -3.83 6.88
N THR A 83 4.98 -2.82 7.58
CA THR A 83 5.69 -2.17 8.69
C THR A 83 5.86 -3.05 9.91
N THR A 84 5.12 -4.17 9.99
CA THR A 84 5.28 -5.17 11.06
C THR A 84 6.48 -6.09 10.81
N HIS A 85 6.98 -6.16 9.58
CA HIS A 85 8.16 -6.99 9.28
C HIS A 85 9.40 -6.40 9.96
N PRO A 86 10.11 -7.18 10.82
CA PRO A 86 11.23 -6.65 11.62
C PRO A 86 12.37 -6.11 10.77
N LYS A 87 12.48 -6.55 9.51
CA LYS A 87 13.48 -6.14 8.54
C LYS A 87 12.93 -5.23 7.42
N CYS A 88 11.74 -4.65 7.58
CA CYS A 88 11.13 -3.82 6.53
C CYS A 88 12.10 -2.73 6.02
N ARG A 89 12.71 -1.96 6.92
CA ARG A 89 13.67 -0.90 6.55
C ARG A 89 14.93 -1.43 5.89
N ASP A 90 15.44 -2.59 6.35
CA ASP A 90 16.64 -3.21 5.78
C ASP A 90 16.37 -3.76 4.38
N ILE A 91 15.13 -4.22 4.11
CA ILE A 91 14.68 -4.64 2.78
C ILE A 91 14.65 -3.44 1.83
N ILE A 92 14.07 -2.31 2.25
CA ILE A 92 14.02 -1.08 1.46
C ILE A 92 15.44 -0.59 1.15
N GLU A 93 16.32 -0.57 2.14
CA GLU A 93 17.73 -0.18 1.95
C GLU A 93 18.45 -1.12 0.98
N TYR A 94 18.21 -2.43 1.08
CA TYR A 94 18.78 -3.39 0.15
C TYR A 94 18.32 -3.15 -1.29
N ILE A 95 17.05 -2.80 -1.51
CA ILE A 95 16.53 -2.44 -2.82
C ILE A 95 17.25 -1.21 -3.38
N PHE A 96 17.38 -0.15 -2.57
CA PHE A 96 18.06 1.06 -3.00
C PHE A 96 19.57 0.92 -3.15
N SER A 97 20.18 -0.16 -2.61
CA SER A 97 21.60 -0.46 -2.84
C SER A 97 21.93 -0.87 -4.28
N PHE A 98 20.92 -1.26 -5.06
CA PHE A 98 21.07 -1.44 -6.50
C PHE A 98 21.15 -0.07 -7.16
N ASN A 99 22.21 0.21 -7.88
CA ASN A 99 22.39 1.48 -8.59
C ASN A 99 21.46 1.57 -9.83
N LYS A 100 20.16 1.67 -9.58
CA LYS A 100 19.07 1.71 -10.56
C LYS A 100 18.08 2.80 -10.21
N ASN A 101 17.30 3.28 -11.18
CA ASN A 101 16.18 4.17 -10.91
C ASN A 101 14.99 3.35 -10.40
N ILE A 102 14.82 3.31 -9.08
CA ILE A 102 13.82 2.49 -8.40
C ILE A 102 12.91 3.38 -7.58
N ILE A 103 11.60 3.19 -7.72
CA ILE A 103 10.59 3.66 -6.79
C ILE A 103 10.23 2.47 -5.89
N VAL A 104 10.30 2.66 -4.58
CA VAL A 104 9.72 1.72 -3.61
C VAL A 104 8.40 2.28 -3.14
N GLU A 105 7.36 1.52 -3.36
CA GLU A 105 6.00 1.86 -2.97
C GLU A 105 5.47 0.80 -2.02
N PHE A 106 4.75 1.16 -0.97
CA PHE A 106 4.09 0.19 -0.14
C PHE A 106 2.79 0.69 0.46
N GLN A 107 1.85 -0.26 0.60
CA GLN A 107 0.58 -0.07 1.27
C GLN A 107 0.73 -0.35 2.76
N THR A 108 0.21 0.54 3.62
CA THR A 108 0.24 0.37 5.07
C THR A 108 -1.04 0.84 5.73
N ASN A 109 -1.45 0.18 6.79
CA ASN A 109 -2.53 0.64 7.65
C ASN A 109 -2.09 1.76 8.63
N LEU A 110 -0.85 2.19 8.52
CA LEU A 110 -0.23 3.28 9.28
C LEU A 110 -0.36 3.14 10.82
N SER A 111 -0.47 1.89 11.32
CA SER A 111 -0.58 1.58 12.76
C SER A 111 0.70 1.87 13.54
N VAL A 112 1.82 2.04 12.84
CA VAL A 112 3.10 2.40 13.46
C VAL A 112 3.07 3.83 14.03
N GLY A 113 3.86 4.07 15.07
CA GLY A 113 3.95 5.38 15.68
C GLY A 113 4.66 6.42 14.79
N GLU A 114 4.37 7.71 15.02
CA GLU A 114 4.95 8.87 14.31
C GLU A 114 6.49 8.80 14.26
N LYS A 115 7.13 8.39 15.35
CA LYS A 115 8.59 8.26 15.42
C LYS A 115 9.15 7.26 14.41
N TYR A 116 8.43 6.16 14.14
CA TYR A 116 8.83 5.20 13.12
C TYR A 116 8.74 5.81 11.73
N ILE A 117 7.66 6.52 11.43
CA ILE A 117 7.42 7.17 10.15
C ILE A 117 8.51 8.19 9.85
N LYS A 118 8.79 9.09 10.81
CA LYS A 118 9.86 10.09 10.68
C LYS A 118 11.22 9.43 10.44
N SER A 119 11.55 8.37 11.20
CA SER A 119 12.78 7.60 11.02
C SER A 119 12.89 6.95 9.64
N LEU A 120 11.76 6.49 9.07
CA LEU A 120 11.71 5.92 7.73
C LEU A 120 11.96 7.01 6.67
N ILE A 121 11.28 8.13 6.79
CA ILE A 121 11.44 9.29 5.90
C ILE A 121 12.87 9.79 5.91
N ASP A 122 13.44 10.04 7.09
CA ASP A 122 14.81 10.53 7.25
C ASP A 122 15.84 9.59 6.61
N ARG A 123 15.64 8.27 6.78
CA ARG A 123 16.55 7.25 6.23
C ARG A 123 16.54 7.24 4.71
N PHE A 124 15.40 7.49 4.09
CA PHE A 124 15.22 7.36 2.64
C PHE A 124 14.92 8.68 1.92
N LYS A 125 15.17 9.82 2.55
CA LYS A 125 14.86 11.17 2.01
C LYS A 125 15.49 11.49 0.65
N HIS A 126 16.53 10.77 0.25
CA HIS A 126 17.21 10.92 -1.05
C HIS A 126 16.78 9.87 -2.07
N ASN A 127 15.84 9.00 -1.72
CA ASN A 127 15.34 7.92 -2.51
C ASN A 127 13.89 8.19 -2.92
N LYS A 128 13.41 7.50 -3.94
CA LYS A 128 12.01 7.57 -4.35
C LYS A 128 11.19 6.56 -3.54
N LEU A 129 10.66 7.03 -2.42
CA LEU A 129 9.77 6.27 -1.53
C LEU A 129 8.36 6.82 -1.65
N GLU A 130 7.38 5.95 -1.89
CA GLU A 130 5.96 6.28 -1.89
C GLU A 130 5.23 5.41 -0.86
N ILE A 131 4.42 6.04 -0.01
CA ILE A 131 3.69 5.36 1.06
C ILE A 131 2.20 5.56 0.83
N ASN A 132 1.51 4.46 0.52
CA ASN A 132 0.07 4.41 0.41
C ASN A 132 -0.55 4.04 1.76
N VAL A 133 -1.64 4.69 2.10
CA VAL A 133 -2.30 4.51 3.39
C VAL A 133 -3.66 3.85 3.19
N SER A 134 -3.92 2.73 3.88
CA SER A 134 -5.25 2.14 3.98
C SER A 134 -5.91 2.55 5.28
N TYR A 135 -6.97 3.32 5.18
CA TYR A 135 -7.78 3.69 6.33
C TYR A 135 -8.88 2.64 6.61
N HIS A 136 -8.82 2.06 7.81
CA HIS A 136 -9.76 1.07 8.33
C HIS A 136 -10.35 1.57 9.65
N ASP A 137 -11.57 2.10 9.63
CA ASP A 137 -12.20 2.78 10.78
C ASP A 137 -12.21 1.91 12.04
N LYS A 138 -12.55 0.63 11.90
CA LYS A 138 -12.63 -0.35 12.98
C LYS A 138 -11.38 -0.41 13.87
N PHE A 139 -10.20 -0.16 13.31
CA PHE A 139 -8.92 -0.34 14.01
C PHE A 139 -8.25 0.98 14.38
N VAL A 140 -8.75 2.10 13.86
CA VAL A 140 -8.23 3.43 14.16
C VAL A 140 -8.89 3.99 15.39
N LYS A 141 -8.17 3.96 16.53
CA LYS A 141 -8.68 4.45 17.81
C LYS A 141 -8.73 5.98 17.88
N ASP A 142 -7.80 6.63 17.22
CA ASP A 142 -7.67 8.09 17.16
C ASP A 142 -7.41 8.51 15.71
N PHE A 143 -8.45 9.05 15.08
CA PHE A 143 -8.35 9.50 13.70
C PHE A 143 -7.48 10.74 13.55
N ASP A 144 -7.43 11.62 14.54
CA ASP A 144 -6.62 12.84 14.47
C ASP A 144 -5.11 12.48 14.57
N GLU A 145 -4.75 11.40 15.30
CA GLU A 145 -3.40 10.84 15.26
C GLU A 145 -3.05 10.25 13.88
N LEU A 146 -3.99 9.52 13.26
CA LEU A 146 -3.79 9.01 11.89
C LEU A 146 -3.61 10.16 10.91
N LEU A 147 -4.49 11.17 10.98
CA LEU A 147 -4.45 12.35 10.12
C LEU A 147 -3.10 13.07 10.22
N LYS A 148 -2.60 13.26 11.44
CA LYS A 148 -1.27 13.84 11.68
C LYS A 148 -0.14 13.05 11.01
N LYS A 149 -0.21 11.72 11.03
CA LYS A 149 0.78 10.87 10.34
C LYS A 149 0.70 11.02 8.82
N ILE A 150 -0.52 11.14 8.28
CA ILE A 150 -0.74 11.41 6.85
C ILE A 150 -0.18 12.78 6.46
N ASP A 151 -0.46 13.81 7.26
CA ASP A 151 0.08 15.16 7.04
C ASP A 151 1.62 15.14 7.02
N ILE A 152 2.29 14.38 7.92
CA ILE A 152 3.74 14.18 7.90
C ILE A 152 4.23 13.54 6.59
N LEU A 153 3.53 12.51 6.09
CA LEU A 153 3.89 11.90 4.81
C LEU A 153 3.75 12.88 3.65
N HIS A 154 2.68 13.68 3.64
CA HIS A 154 2.42 14.68 2.62
C HIS A 154 3.48 15.79 2.62
N GLU A 155 3.75 16.41 3.77
CA GLU A 155 4.74 17.46 3.96
C GLU A 155 6.15 17.04 3.52
N ASN A 156 6.46 15.74 3.58
CA ASN A 156 7.74 15.18 3.16
C ASN A 156 7.74 14.61 1.73
N ASN A 157 6.66 14.81 0.97
CA ASN A 157 6.51 14.35 -0.42
C ASN A 157 6.67 12.84 -0.60
N VAL A 158 6.29 12.05 0.39
CA VAL A 158 6.31 10.57 0.33
C VAL A 158 4.91 9.97 0.40
N LEU A 159 3.86 10.77 0.52
CA LEU A 159 2.48 10.30 0.44
C LEU A 159 2.17 9.89 -0.99
N GLY A 160 1.86 8.61 -1.20
CA GLY A 160 1.28 8.08 -2.43
C GLY A 160 -0.22 8.33 -2.48
N LYS A 161 -1.03 7.32 -2.17
CA LYS A 161 -2.49 7.42 -2.11
C LYS A 161 -3.04 7.08 -0.72
N ILE A 162 -4.31 7.41 -0.51
CA ILE A 162 -5.07 7.10 0.70
C ILE A 162 -6.31 6.32 0.27
N ASP A 163 -6.34 5.03 0.59
CA ASP A 163 -7.47 4.15 0.33
C ASP A 163 -8.39 4.15 1.56
N ILE A 164 -9.59 4.68 1.42
CA ILE A 164 -10.62 4.64 2.46
C ILE A 164 -11.46 3.39 2.24
N MET A 165 -11.37 2.44 3.17
CA MET A 165 -12.13 1.21 3.11
C MET A 165 -13.56 1.45 3.60
N LEU A 166 -14.54 1.43 2.68
CA LEU A 166 -15.96 1.58 2.97
C LEU A 166 -16.50 0.24 3.53
N GLU A 167 -16.38 0.06 4.83
CA GLU A 167 -16.76 -1.19 5.51
C GLU A 167 -18.28 -1.30 5.69
N HIS A 168 -18.78 -2.54 5.72
CA HIS A 168 -20.24 -2.83 5.80
C HIS A 168 -20.82 -2.77 7.21
N ASP A 169 -20.02 -2.55 8.23
CA ASP A 169 -20.50 -2.46 9.60
C ASP A 169 -21.25 -1.13 9.82
N LYS A 170 -22.58 -1.23 9.93
CA LYS A 170 -23.46 -0.07 10.14
C LYS A 170 -23.06 0.82 11.31
N THR A 171 -22.41 0.26 12.32
CA THR A 171 -22.00 1.01 13.52
C THR A 171 -20.85 1.96 13.23
N GLN A 172 -20.16 1.78 12.12
CA GLN A 172 -18.97 2.56 11.72
C GLN A 172 -19.26 3.57 10.60
N VAL A 173 -20.40 3.42 9.89
CA VAL A 173 -20.71 4.22 8.70
C VAL A 173 -20.58 5.73 8.96
N ASP A 174 -21.18 6.22 10.04
CA ASP A 174 -21.15 7.66 10.37
C ASP A 174 -19.70 8.16 10.62
N ASN A 175 -18.88 7.36 11.29
CA ASN A 175 -17.48 7.68 11.51
C ASN A 175 -16.69 7.67 10.21
N ILE A 176 -16.89 6.66 9.37
CA ILE A 176 -16.24 6.55 8.06
C ILE A 176 -16.60 7.77 7.21
N ILE A 177 -17.88 8.13 7.09
CA ILE A 177 -18.34 9.30 6.35
C ILE A 177 -17.69 10.60 6.88
N LYS A 178 -17.76 10.80 8.20
CA LYS A 178 -17.18 11.98 8.85
C LYS A 178 -15.69 12.11 8.60
N ASN A 179 -14.95 11.01 8.74
CA ASN A 179 -13.50 10.99 8.61
C ASN A 179 -13.06 11.06 7.14
N SER A 180 -13.82 10.42 6.22
CA SER A 180 -13.63 10.58 4.77
C SER A 180 -13.73 12.04 4.35
N LYS A 181 -14.76 12.76 4.81
CA LYS A 181 -14.92 14.19 4.52
C LYS A 181 -13.76 15.03 5.05
N LYS A 182 -13.18 14.68 6.20
CA LYS A 182 -11.97 15.36 6.69
C LYS A 182 -10.78 15.18 5.73
N LEU A 183 -10.57 13.97 5.19
CA LEU A 183 -9.49 13.68 4.23
C LEU A 183 -9.75 14.34 2.87
N LEU A 184 -10.99 14.25 2.38
CA LEU A 184 -11.40 14.81 1.08
C LEU A 184 -11.38 16.35 1.05
N ASN A 185 -11.36 17.03 2.20
CA ASN A 185 -11.22 18.48 2.33
C ASN A 185 -9.77 18.95 2.53
N LYS A 186 -8.78 18.03 2.44
CA LYS A 186 -7.36 18.40 2.52
C LYS A 186 -6.79 18.75 1.14
N ASP A 187 -5.67 19.44 1.10
CA ASP A 187 -4.95 19.80 -0.13
C ASP A 187 -4.44 18.59 -0.92
N TYR A 188 -4.28 17.46 -0.26
CA TYR A 188 -3.97 16.16 -0.88
C TYR A 188 -5.21 15.32 -1.24
N SER A 189 -6.40 15.89 -1.25
CA SER A 189 -7.67 15.19 -1.55
C SER A 189 -7.62 14.37 -2.84
N LYS A 190 -6.94 14.85 -3.88
CA LYS A 190 -6.75 14.14 -5.16
C LYS A 190 -6.04 12.78 -5.04
N ARG A 191 -5.43 12.49 -3.88
CA ARG A 191 -4.80 11.21 -3.56
C ARG A 191 -5.70 10.26 -2.78
N VAL A 192 -6.93 10.69 -2.47
CA VAL A 192 -7.90 9.91 -1.70
C VAL A 192 -8.76 9.10 -2.65
N GLU A 193 -8.84 7.80 -2.40
CA GLU A 193 -9.68 6.85 -3.12
C GLU A 193 -10.69 6.21 -2.15
N LEU A 194 -11.95 6.12 -2.57
CA LEU A 194 -13.01 5.45 -1.83
C LEU A 194 -13.12 4.01 -2.34
N ILE A 195 -12.74 3.05 -1.50
CA ILE A 195 -12.70 1.63 -1.86
C ILE A 195 -13.92 0.92 -1.31
N HIS A 196 -14.75 0.36 -2.20
CA HIS A 196 -15.83 -0.52 -1.81
C HIS A 196 -15.26 -1.85 -1.30
N GLY A 197 -15.74 -2.29 -0.13
CA GLY A 197 -15.38 -3.60 0.39
C GLY A 197 -15.81 -4.72 -0.57
N PHE A 198 -14.94 -5.68 -0.77
CA PHE A 198 -15.06 -6.79 -1.73
C PHE A 198 -16.18 -7.80 -1.43
N ILE A 199 -17.01 -7.58 -0.42
CA ILE A 199 -17.99 -8.53 0.06
C ILE A 199 -19.36 -7.86 0.11
N ASP A 200 -20.30 -8.34 -0.70
CA ASP A 200 -21.70 -7.90 -0.78
C ASP A 200 -21.93 -6.54 -1.49
N TYR A 201 -21.74 -6.55 -2.79
CA TYR A 201 -21.95 -5.40 -3.67
C TYR A 201 -23.35 -4.78 -3.57
N ASP A 202 -24.38 -5.57 -3.23
CA ASP A 202 -25.79 -5.15 -3.26
C ASP A 202 -26.25 -4.35 -2.03
N ASN A 203 -25.58 -4.46 -0.89
CA ASN A 203 -26.06 -3.83 0.35
C ASN A 203 -25.22 -2.65 0.85
N SER A 204 -23.93 -2.59 0.51
CA SER A 204 -23.01 -1.54 0.99
C SER A 204 -23.18 -0.22 0.29
N THR A 205 -23.56 -0.24 -0.99
CA THR A 205 -23.79 0.96 -1.80
C THR A 205 -24.81 1.90 -1.18
N ASN A 206 -25.81 1.38 -0.45
CA ASN A 206 -26.85 2.19 0.15
C ASN A 206 -26.37 3.05 1.32
N TYR A 207 -25.38 2.58 2.11
CA TYR A 207 -24.91 3.34 3.28
C TYR A 207 -24.04 4.53 2.92
N TYR A 208 -23.32 4.44 1.81
CA TYR A 208 -22.35 5.45 1.38
C TYR A 208 -22.81 6.19 0.12
N LYS A 209 -24.07 5.99 -0.30
CA LYS A 209 -24.58 6.55 -1.56
C LYS A 209 -24.34 8.04 -1.68
N ASP A 210 -24.71 8.81 -0.65
CA ASP A 210 -24.56 10.27 -0.68
C ASP A 210 -23.09 10.68 -0.70
N LEU A 211 -22.23 9.99 0.06
CA LEU A 211 -20.78 10.22 0.03
C LEU A 211 -20.20 9.92 -1.35
N MET A 212 -20.61 8.82 -1.96
CA MET A 212 -20.13 8.40 -3.28
C MET A 212 -20.62 9.32 -4.40
N GLU A 213 -21.84 9.84 -4.31
CA GLU A 213 -22.37 10.82 -5.26
C GLU A 213 -21.65 12.17 -5.10
N GLU A 214 -21.42 12.63 -3.87
CA GLU A 214 -20.73 13.89 -3.56
C GLU A 214 -19.26 13.87 -4.00
N TYR A 215 -18.60 12.71 -3.94
CA TYR A 215 -17.16 12.55 -4.22
C TYR A 215 -16.88 11.48 -5.28
N LYS A 216 -17.72 11.42 -6.33
CA LYS A 216 -17.64 10.41 -7.40
C LYS A 216 -16.28 10.34 -8.11
N GLU A 217 -15.55 11.45 -8.18
CA GLU A 217 -14.21 11.53 -8.76
C GLU A 217 -13.14 10.81 -7.93
N HIS A 218 -13.46 10.48 -6.68
CA HIS A 218 -12.59 9.73 -5.76
C HIS A 218 -12.93 8.24 -5.69
N MET A 219 -13.92 7.79 -6.49
CA MET A 219 -14.28 6.39 -6.53
C MET A 219 -13.21 5.58 -7.25
N PHE A 220 -12.72 4.55 -6.60
CA PHE A 220 -11.85 3.58 -7.25
C PHE A 220 -12.65 2.81 -8.30
N HIS A 221 -12.32 3.00 -9.56
CA HIS A 221 -12.89 2.25 -10.67
C HIS A 221 -11.92 1.14 -11.06
N GLU A 222 -12.17 -0.09 -10.63
CA GLU A 222 -11.52 -1.23 -11.25
C GLU A 222 -12.07 -1.34 -12.69
N ASN A 223 -11.24 -0.96 -13.66
CA ASN A 223 -11.48 -1.31 -15.05
C ASN A 223 -11.18 -2.81 -15.21
N TYR A 224 -12.20 -3.66 -15.05
CA TYR A 224 -12.13 -5.08 -15.43
C TYR A 224 -12.34 -5.23 -16.93
#